data_ceade6a7cf33076f5efe2dc15f848264
#
_entry.id   ceade6a7cf33076f5efe2dc15f848264
#
_cell.length_a   1.000
_cell.length_b   1.000
_cell.length_c   1.000
_cell.angle_alpha   90.00
_cell.angle_beta   90.00
_cell.angle_gamma   90.00
#
_symmetry.space_group_name_H-M   'P 1'
#
loop_
_entity.id
_entity.type
_entity.pdbx_description
1 polymer ?
#
loop_
_entity_poly.entity_id
_entity_poly.type
_entity_poly.pdbx_seq_one_letter_code
_entity_poly.pdbx_strand_id
1 'polypeptide(L)'
;MKNYINEEICSHCKLCIQVCPCNCIEANAQDETIFIAERESICLKCVQCMAICRSKAVQIDGVSYSEDLFDLPEYNVNEKEFLKFLSARRSVRNFKDKPVPDEMIQKILESVWYAPFGSHPEKVQITVINNRIKI
;
A
#
# COMPACT_ATOMS: atom_id res chain seq x y z
N MET A 1 -7.46 16.73 -10.14
CA MET A 1 -6.74 16.36 -11.39
C MET A 1 -7.22 14.98 -11.82
N LYS A 2 -6.86 14.52 -13.00
CA LYS A 2 -7.27 13.22 -13.55
C LYS A 2 -6.07 12.26 -13.54
N ASN A 3 -6.30 10.95 -13.33
CA ASN A 3 -5.24 9.96 -13.50
C ASN A 3 -4.78 9.93 -14.96
N TYR A 4 -3.47 9.85 -15.22
CA TYR A 4 -2.95 9.82 -16.58
C TYR A 4 -1.62 9.07 -16.68
N ILE A 5 -1.23 8.74 -17.89
CA ILE A 5 0.11 8.23 -18.24
C ILE A 5 0.85 9.35 -18.95
N ASN A 6 2.07 9.64 -18.51
CA ASN A 6 2.94 10.56 -19.23
C ASN A 6 3.63 9.80 -20.37
N GLU A 7 3.13 10.00 -21.58
CA GLU A 7 3.61 9.30 -22.79
C GLU A 7 5.05 9.65 -23.17
N GLU A 8 5.53 10.86 -22.80
CA GLU A 8 6.91 11.28 -23.11
C GLU A 8 7.97 10.41 -22.42
N ILE A 9 7.63 9.86 -21.25
CA ILE A 9 8.55 9.01 -20.46
C ILE A 9 8.06 7.57 -20.33
N CYS A 10 6.92 7.24 -20.93
CA CYS A 10 6.38 5.88 -20.90
C CYS A 10 7.25 4.93 -21.71
N SER A 11 7.69 3.83 -21.11
CA SER A 11 8.46 2.79 -21.81
C SER A 11 7.60 1.76 -22.53
N HIS A 12 6.29 1.91 -22.56
CA HIS A 12 5.28 1.01 -23.17
C HIS A 12 5.41 -0.46 -22.72
N CYS A 13 5.96 -0.71 -21.53
CA CYS A 13 6.16 -2.07 -21.00
C CYS A 13 4.87 -2.78 -20.57
N LYS A 14 3.76 -2.06 -20.46
CA LYS A 14 2.40 -2.54 -20.13
C LYS A 14 2.26 -3.23 -18.75
N LEU A 15 3.26 -3.15 -17.88
CA LEU A 15 3.20 -3.75 -16.55
C LEU A 15 2.10 -3.12 -15.69
N CYS A 16 1.84 -1.82 -15.84
CA CYS A 16 0.77 -1.13 -15.13
C CYS A 16 -0.63 -1.67 -15.48
N ILE A 17 -0.84 -2.15 -16.71
CA ILE A 17 -2.08 -2.81 -17.13
C ILE A 17 -2.25 -4.13 -16.37
N GLN A 18 -1.18 -4.94 -16.30
CA GLN A 18 -1.22 -6.27 -15.71
C GLN A 18 -1.47 -6.26 -14.19
N VAL A 19 -0.96 -5.22 -13.49
CA VAL A 19 -1.08 -5.15 -12.01
C VAL A 19 -2.32 -4.43 -11.54
N CYS A 20 -3.10 -3.79 -12.42
CA CYS A 20 -4.28 -3.03 -12.02
C CYS A 20 -5.43 -3.96 -11.62
N PRO A 21 -5.80 -4.06 -10.32
CA PRO A 21 -6.86 -5.00 -9.88
C PRO A 21 -8.25 -4.61 -10.38
N CYS A 22 -8.44 -3.34 -10.76
CA CYS A 22 -9.71 -2.82 -11.28
C CYS A 22 -9.73 -2.70 -12.80
N ASN A 23 -8.65 -3.12 -13.51
CA ASN A 23 -8.51 -2.98 -14.95
C ASN A 23 -8.82 -1.53 -15.43
N CYS A 24 -8.29 -0.53 -14.73
CA CYS A 24 -8.49 0.88 -15.06
C CYS A 24 -7.53 1.39 -16.15
N ILE A 25 -6.58 0.57 -16.59
CA ILE A 25 -5.54 0.91 -17.57
C ILE A 25 -5.59 -0.10 -18.70
N GLU A 26 -5.50 0.38 -19.93
CA GLU A 26 -5.47 -0.46 -21.14
C GLU A 26 -4.49 0.08 -22.18
N ALA A 27 -4.26 -0.67 -23.25
CA ALA A 27 -3.61 -0.17 -24.46
C ALA A 27 -4.69 0.23 -25.46
N ASN A 28 -4.58 1.45 -26.01
CA ASN A 28 -5.49 1.91 -27.05
C ASN A 28 -5.14 1.33 -28.43
N ALA A 29 -5.87 1.72 -29.47
CA ALA A 29 -5.65 1.26 -30.85
C ALA A 29 -4.28 1.65 -31.44
N GLN A 30 -3.64 2.67 -30.89
CA GLN A 30 -2.29 3.14 -31.24
C GLN A 30 -1.19 2.49 -30.38
N ASP A 31 -1.55 1.49 -29.57
CA ASP A 31 -0.68 0.80 -28.61
C ASP A 31 -0.16 1.69 -27.45
N GLU A 32 -0.74 2.85 -27.25
CA GLU A 32 -0.44 3.73 -26.12
C GLU A 32 -1.14 3.24 -24.84
N THR A 33 -0.48 3.40 -23.70
CA THR A 33 -1.03 3.00 -22.42
C THR A 33 -1.89 4.14 -21.86
N ILE A 34 -3.16 3.92 -21.63
CA ILE A 34 -4.10 4.95 -21.20
C ILE A 34 -4.95 4.51 -20.00
N PHE A 35 -5.44 5.47 -19.21
CA PHE A 35 -6.51 5.22 -18.26
C PHE A 35 -7.87 5.21 -18.96
N ILE A 36 -8.68 4.22 -18.65
CA ILE A 36 -10.06 4.07 -19.15
C ILE A 36 -10.94 5.08 -18.39
N ALA A 37 -11.47 6.08 -19.09
CA ALA A 37 -12.21 7.18 -18.49
C ALA A 37 -13.44 6.69 -17.70
N GLU A 38 -14.17 5.70 -18.22
CA GLU A 38 -15.36 5.13 -17.60
C GLU A 38 -15.06 4.33 -16.31
N ARG A 39 -13.78 3.95 -16.13
CA ARG A 39 -13.31 3.18 -14.96
C ARG A 39 -12.55 4.02 -13.94
N GLU A 40 -12.42 5.30 -14.14
CA GLU A 40 -11.70 6.18 -13.22
C GLU A 40 -12.35 6.20 -11.81
N SER A 41 -13.69 6.14 -11.77
CA SER A 41 -14.45 6.14 -10.50
C SER A 41 -14.27 4.89 -9.64
N ILE A 42 -13.83 3.77 -10.22
CA ILE A 42 -13.58 2.51 -9.50
C ILE A 42 -12.09 2.30 -9.19
N CYS A 43 -11.24 3.25 -9.55
CA CYS A 43 -9.82 3.21 -9.21
C CYS A 43 -9.64 3.26 -7.69
N LEU A 44 -9.04 2.23 -7.11
CA LEU A 44 -8.80 2.13 -5.67
C LEU A 44 -7.67 3.05 -5.17
N LYS A 45 -6.98 3.76 -6.07
CA LYS A 45 -5.75 4.52 -5.76
C LYS A 45 -4.74 3.67 -4.96
N CYS A 46 -4.67 2.37 -5.23
CA CYS A 46 -3.80 1.43 -4.54
C CYS A 46 -2.32 1.55 -4.93
N VAL A 47 -2.00 2.45 -5.85
CA VAL A 47 -0.69 2.84 -6.38
C VAL A 47 0.21 1.71 -6.92
N GLN A 48 -0.29 0.48 -7.06
CA GLN A 48 0.49 -0.64 -7.61
C GLN A 48 1.03 -0.34 -9.01
N CYS A 49 0.24 0.35 -9.85
CA CYS A 49 0.66 0.77 -11.19
C CYS A 49 1.79 1.80 -11.15
N MET A 50 1.82 2.68 -10.15
CA MET A 50 2.95 3.59 -9.92
C MET A 50 4.17 2.84 -9.42
N ALA A 51 4.00 1.97 -8.43
CA ALA A 51 5.10 1.22 -7.81
C ALA A 51 5.86 0.32 -8.81
N ILE A 52 5.15 -0.28 -9.79
CA ILE A 52 5.79 -1.12 -10.83
C ILE A 52 6.42 -0.30 -11.96
N CYS A 53 6.07 0.99 -12.10
CA CYS A 53 6.46 1.84 -13.22
C CYS A 53 7.88 2.37 -13.05
N ARG A 54 8.87 1.72 -13.66
CA ARG A 54 10.28 2.14 -13.58
C ARG A 54 10.53 3.52 -14.17
N SER A 55 9.80 3.91 -15.21
CA SER A 55 9.92 5.25 -15.83
C SER A 55 9.14 6.33 -15.09
N LYS A 56 8.37 5.97 -14.04
CA LYS A 56 7.52 6.88 -13.27
C LYS A 56 6.47 7.63 -14.12
N ALA A 57 6.07 7.02 -15.24
CA ALA A 57 5.11 7.60 -16.20
C ALA A 57 3.67 7.62 -15.70
N VAL A 58 3.29 6.68 -14.81
CA VAL A 58 1.92 6.60 -14.28
C VAL A 58 1.71 7.67 -13.23
N GLN A 59 0.63 8.45 -13.37
CA GLN A 59 0.27 9.51 -12.43
C GLN A 59 -1.14 9.27 -11.88
N ILE A 60 -1.26 9.17 -10.57
CA ILE A 60 -2.53 9.06 -9.84
C ILE A 60 -2.80 10.37 -9.13
N ASP A 61 -4.01 10.87 -9.30
CA ASP A 61 -4.43 12.12 -8.67
C ASP A 61 -4.29 12.08 -7.15
N GLY A 62 -3.58 13.06 -6.61
CA GLY A 62 -3.31 13.17 -5.17
C GLY A 62 -2.21 12.27 -4.65
N VAL A 63 -1.40 11.61 -5.52
CA VAL A 63 -0.28 10.76 -5.11
C VAL A 63 1.02 11.23 -5.76
N SER A 64 2.09 11.29 -4.98
CA SER A 64 3.43 11.70 -5.40
C SER A 64 4.43 10.54 -5.29
N TYR A 65 5.31 10.40 -6.30
CA TYR A 65 6.41 9.42 -6.23
C TYR A 65 7.43 9.72 -5.14
N SER A 66 7.60 10.98 -4.78
CA SER A 66 8.59 11.41 -3.78
C SER A 66 8.08 11.40 -2.35
N GLU A 67 6.78 11.52 -2.15
CA GLU A 67 6.17 11.67 -0.83
C GLU A 67 5.46 10.40 -0.38
N ASP A 68 4.80 9.69 -1.33
CA ASP A 68 3.92 8.57 -0.99
C ASP A 68 4.52 7.20 -1.33
N LEU A 69 5.59 7.15 -2.16
CA LEU A 69 6.30 5.92 -2.47
C LEU A 69 7.71 5.98 -1.92
N PHE A 70 8.19 4.85 -1.42
CA PHE A 70 9.55 4.70 -0.90
C PHE A 70 10.19 3.43 -1.46
N ASP A 71 11.51 3.45 -1.56
CA ASP A 71 12.26 2.27 -1.94
C ASP A 71 12.22 1.24 -0.81
N LEU A 72 11.97 -0.01 -1.15
CA LEU A 72 11.99 -1.08 -0.16
C LEU A 72 13.38 -1.22 0.42
N PRO A 73 13.54 -1.22 1.76
CA PRO A 73 14.82 -1.46 2.37
C PRO A 73 15.31 -2.87 2.05
N GLU A 74 16.62 -3.05 1.98
CA GLU A 74 17.20 -4.38 1.97
C GLU A 74 16.79 -5.13 3.24
N TYR A 75 16.24 -6.31 3.08
CA TYR A 75 15.88 -7.16 4.21
C TYR A 75 16.52 -8.53 4.05
N ASN A 76 17.09 -9.01 5.14
CA ASN A 76 17.75 -10.32 5.24
C ASN A 76 16.96 -11.26 6.18
N VAL A 77 15.66 -11.38 5.95
CA VAL A 77 14.84 -12.34 6.69
C VAL A 77 14.92 -13.67 5.95
N ASN A 78 15.73 -14.60 6.47
CA ASN A 78 15.78 -15.95 5.91
C ASN A 78 14.60 -16.80 6.42
N GLU A 79 14.27 -17.84 5.68
CA GLU A 79 13.16 -18.76 5.98
C GLU A 79 13.21 -19.29 7.42
N LYS A 80 14.40 -19.73 7.87
CA LYS A 80 14.60 -20.32 9.19
C LYS A 80 14.27 -19.35 10.33
N GLU A 81 14.72 -18.12 10.25
CA GLU A 81 14.44 -17.09 11.25
C GLU A 81 12.96 -16.68 11.24
N PHE A 82 12.36 -16.61 10.06
CA PHE A 82 10.93 -16.33 9.93
C PHE A 82 10.07 -17.44 10.55
N LEU A 83 10.36 -18.70 10.26
CA LEU A 83 9.66 -19.86 10.86
C LEU A 83 9.86 -19.91 12.37
N LYS A 84 11.05 -19.60 12.86
CA LYS A 84 11.34 -19.50 14.30
C LYS A 84 10.50 -18.41 14.97
N PHE A 85 10.39 -17.25 14.36
CA PHE A 85 9.53 -16.17 14.81
C PHE A 85 8.06 -16.60 14.87
N LEU A 86 7.54 -17.22 13.81
CA LEU A 86 6.16 -17.72 13.77
C LEU A 86 5.91 -18.79 14.83
N SER A 87 6.85 -19.73 15.03
CA SER A 87 6.73 -20.82 16.00
C SER A 87 6.75 -20.34 17.46
N ALA A 88 7.35 -19.18 17.72
CA ALA A 88 7.41 -18.58 19.05
C ALA A 88 6.10 -17.89 19.48
N ARG A 89 5.19 -17.65 18.54
CA ARG A 89 3.90 -17.00 18.85
C ARG A 89 3.02 -17.88 19.74
N ARG A 90 2.38 -17.25 20.72
CA ARG A 90 1.41 -17.90 21.63
C ARG A 90 0.19 -17.00 21.83
N SER A 91 -0.94 -17.65 22.10
CA SER A 91 -2.15 -16.94 22.54
C SER A 91 -2.01 -16.56 24.02
N VAL A 92 -1.55 -15.35 24.28
CA VAL A 92 -1.43 -14.83 25.64
C VAL A 92 -2.79 -14.24 26.06
N ARG A 93 -3.31 -14.67 27.20
CA ARG A 93 -4.60 -14.20 27.75
C ARG A 93 -4.46 -13.62 29.16
N ASN A 94 -3.32 -13.80 29.80
CA ASN A 94 -3.01 -13.21 31.09
C ASN A 94 -2.05 -12.05 30.91
N PHE A 95 -2.57 -10.85 30.99
CA PHE A 95 -1.81 -9.63 30.79
C PHE A 95 -1.44 -9.01 32.14
N LYS A 96 -0.28 -8.35 32.18
CA LYS A 96 0.14 -7.58 33.34
C LYS A 96 -0.81 -6.41 33.55
N ASP A 97 -1.07 -6.08 34.80
CA ASP A 97 -1.82 -4.86 35.17
C ASP A 97 -0.89 -3.64 35.13
N LYS A 98 -0.55 -3.25 33.91
CA LYS A 98 0.38 -2.16 33.62
C LYS A 98 -0.07 -1.44 32.35
N PRO A 99 -0.09 -0.10 32.32
CA PRO A 99 -0.40 0.63 31.10
C PRO A 99 0.65 0.35 30.03
N VAL A 100 0.21 0.31 28.78
CA VAL A 100 1.10 0.21 27.62
C VAL A 100 1.70 1.61 27.37
N PRO A 101 3.03 1.76 27.30
CA PRO A 101 3.65 3.04 26.98
C PRO A 101 3.20 3.59 25.64
N ASP A 102 3.00 4.88 25.53
CA ASP A 102 2.54 5.54 24.30
C ASP A 102 3.49 5.30 23.12
N GLU A 103 4.81 5.28 23.37
CA GLU A 103 5.81 4.94 22.36
C GLU A 103 5.61 3.55 21.75
N MET A 104 5.16 2.59 22.54
CA MET A 104 4.89 1.22 22.05
C MET A 104 3.60 1.20 21.21
N ILE A 105 2.58 1.94 21.64
CA ILE A 105 1.34 2.13 20.87
C ILE A 105 1.67 2.78 19.53
N GLN A 106 2.49 3.82 19.54
CA GLN A 106 2.91 4.51 18.31
C GLN A 106 3.61 3.58 17.33
N LYS A 107 4.55 2.75 17.79
CA LYS A 107 5.22 1.75 16.94
C LYS A 107 4.26 0.73 16.32
N ILE A 108 3.23 0.33 17.06
CA ILE A 108 2.19 -0.56 16.53
C ILE A 108 1.39 0.16 15.44
N LEU A 109 1.02 1.43 15.66
CA LEU A 109 0.30 2.24 14.67
C LEU A 109 1.14 2.45 13.40
N GLU A 110 2.43 2.74 13.55
CA GLU A 110 3.37 2.86 12.43
C GLU A 110 3.43 1.57 11.60
N SER A 111 3.38 0.39 12.25
CA SER A 111 3.40 -0.89 11.53
C SER A 111 2.17 -1.12 10.65
N VAL A 112 1.04 -0.49 10.97
CA VAL A 112 -0.18 -0.59 10.16
C VAL A 112 -0.02 0.09 8.80
N TRP A 113 0.86 1.10 8.71
CA TRP A 113 1.17 1.78 7.45
C TRP A 113 1.70 0.84 6.37
N TYR A 114 2.35 -0.24 6.78
CA TYR A 114 2.89 -1.27 5.86
C TYR A 114 1.88 -2.37 5.51
N ALA A 115 0.67 -2.32 6.07
CA ALA A 115 -0.34 -3.33 5.79
C ALA A 115 -0.96 -3.12 4.40
N PRO A 116 -1.12 -4.17 3.59
CA PRO A 116 -1.82 -4.07 2.32
C PRO A 116 -3.31 -3.84 2.57
N PHE A 117 -3.87 -2.78 1.99
CA PHE A 117 -5.29 -2.46 2.07
C PHE A 117 -6.02 -2.84 0.78
N GLY A 118 -7.18 -3.45 0.91
CA GLY A 118 -8.08 -3.74 -0.21
C GLY A 118 -9.06 -2.61 -0.55
N SER A 119 -8.89 -1.43 0.05
CA SER A 119 -9.72 -0.25 -0.17
C SER A 119 -8.89 1.02 -0.06
N HIS A 120 -9.50 2.19 -0.34
CA HIS A 120 -8.83 3.47 -0.17
C HIS A 120 -8.31 3.65 1.26
N PRO A 121 -7.01 3.94 1.49
CA PRO A 121 -6.45 4.12 2.83
C PRO A 121 -7.17 5.20 3.64
N GLU A 122 -7.63 6.27 3.01
CA GLU A 122 -8.42 7.36 3.61
C GLU A 122 -9.76 6.91 4.21
N LYS A 123 -10.26 5.71 3.85
CA LYS A 123 -11.47 5.13 4.43
C LYS A 123 -11.18 4.24 5.65
N VAL A 124 -9.91 4.06 5.99
CA VAL A 124 -9.50 3.27 7.15
C VAL A 124 -9.34 4.19 8.34
N GLN A 125 -10.09 3.93 9.39
CA GLN A 125 -9.99 4.63 10.67
C GLN A 125 -9.51 3.66 11.74
N ILE A 126 -8.49 4.09 12.50
CA ILE A 126 -7.98 3.33 13.64
C ILE A 126 -8.36 4.05 14.91
N THR A 127 -9.04 3.34 15.80
CA THR A 127 -9.37 3.83 17.14
C THR A 127 -8.51 3.13 18.17
N VAL A 128 -7.76 3.89 18.95
CA VAL A 128 -6.96 3.37 20.07
C VAL A 128 -7.73 3.55 21.36
N ILE A 129 -7.98 2.44 22.07
CA ILE A 129 -8.58 2.45 23.39
C ILE A 129 -7.52 1.98 24.39
N ASN A 130 -6.92 2.91 25.11
CA ASN A 130 -5.87 2.63 26.10
C ASN A 130 -6.40 2.72 27.54
N ASN A 131 -7.68 2.41 27.75
CA ASN A 131 -8.29 2.42 29.07
C ASN A 131 -9.10 1.15 29.29
N ARG A 132 -8.66 0.32 30.23
CA ARG A 132 -9.27 -0.96 30.59
C ARG A 132 -10.73 -0.88 31.05
N ILE A 133 -11.15 0.27 31.55
CA ILE A 133 -12.54 0.50 32.06
C ILE A 133 -13.52 0.71 30.88
N LYS A 134 -13.02 1.00 29.69
CA LYS A 134 -13.83 1.26 28.48
C LYS A 134 -13.92 0.07 27.53
N ILE A 135 -13.31 -1.05 27.87
CA ILE A 135 -13.41 -2.32 27.17
C ILE A 135 -14.32 -3.23 28.00
#